data_950a983bf24a8e5c383ca6730e205cac
#
_entry.id   950a983bf24a8e5c383ca6730e205cac
#
_cell.length_a   1.000
_cell.length_b   1.000
_cell.length_c   1.000
_cell.angle_alpha   90.00
_cell.angle_beta   90.00
_cell.angle_gamma   90.00
#
_symmetry.space_group_name_H-M   'P 1'
#
loop_
_entity.id
_entity.type
_entity.pdbx_description
1 polymer ?
#
loop_
_entity_poly.entity_id
_entity_poly.type
_entity_poly.pdbx_seq_one_letter_code
_entity_poly.pdbx_strand_id
1 'polypeptide(L)'
;MSVTNRLLASLVGLTLATPVAASGAGLLRNGLQQADQTEPDVIAWRRHIHQHPELSFQETETAKYIADALRAMPGITIETDVARTGIKAVLKGGKPGPVVALRADMDALPVEERNDLPFRSQVKATWRGEQVSVSHACGHDTHVAMLLGAAKALSAMREELPGTIVFLFQPAEEWGPDKEPSGAKAMIAQGVLENPKVDVVFGQHISAGAPSGSIAYRAGPTMASGDRFEISLHGKGGHGGRPWTANPALVPAAELTLALQGITSSKVDQSDGVTVLSIGMLQSGRRPNILPESAELAGTVRSLSSHNQRIVHEAIRARAEHIAQAYGLKSKVDIYTGYEVVDNDKSLTHSLVPAWQAAAGAGQAVEMPAPSTGSEDFGAYGVSGKVPSVFWFINASPFGDKSGAPNHSPEFAIDESALRVGVRALVASALTYMDKQ
;
A
#
# COMPACT_ATOMS: atom_id res chain seq x y z
N MET A 1 68.87 -30.59 -58.36
CA MET A 1 67.85 -31.12 -57.48
C MET A 1 67.60 -30.03 -56.42
N SER A 2 66.48 -29.25 -56.54
CA SER A 2 66.15 -28.13 -55.67
C SER A 2 64.95 -28.53 -54.83
N VAL A 3 65.05 -28.48 -53.51
CA VAL A 3 64.01 -28.79 -52.57
C VAL A 3 63.47 -27.46 -52.02
N THR A 4 62.27 -27.11 -52.42
CA THR A 4 61.59 -25.90 -51.97
C THR A 4 60.83 -26.21 -50.69
N ASN A 5 61.21 -25.59 -49.55
CA ASN A 5 60.49 -25.62 -48.29
C ASN A 5 59.32 -24.63 -48.35
N ARG A 6 58.09 -25.12 -48.21
CA ARG A 6 56.89 -24.27 -47.98
C ARG A 6 56.58 -24.20 -46.45
N LEU A 7 56.74 -23.02 -45.90
CA LEU A 7 56.25 -22.71 -44.56
C LEU A 7 54.74 -22.55 -44.62
N LEU A 8 53.96 -23.34 -43.88
CA LEU A 8 52.56 -23.10 -43.58
C LEU A 8 52.46 -22.16 -42.34
N ALA A 9 51.98 -20.97 -42.57
CA ALA A 9 51.60 -20.06 -41.48
C ALA A 9 50.16 -20.39 -41.01
N SER A 10 50.04 -20.94 -39.81
CA SER A 10 48.73 -21.15 -39.14
C SER A 10 48.22 -19.82 -38.58
N LEU A 11 47.19 -19.24 -39.18
CA LEU A 11 46.41 -18.13 -38.57
C LEU A 11 45.52 -18.70 -37.45
N VAL A 12 45.86 -18.40 -36.22
CA VAL A 12 44.97 -18.61 -35.08
C VAL A 12 43.98 -17.43 -35.07
N GLY A 13 42.75 -17.67 -35.54
CA GLY A 13 41.67 -16.72 -35.47
C GLY A 13 41.19 -16.55 -34.02
N LEU A 14 41.48 -15.41 -33.40
CA LEU A 14 40.91 -15.00 -32.13
C LEU A 14 39.43 -14.56 -32.37
N THR A 15 38.50 -15.46 -32.15
CA THR A 15 37.07 -15.10 -32.12
C THR A 15 36.79 -14.29 -30.85
N LEU A 16 36.74 -12.98 -30.99
CA LEU A 16 36.15 -12.10 -29.99
C LEU A 16 34.66 -12.46 -29.85
N ALA A 17 34.31 -13.15 -28.77
CA ALA A 17 32.92 -13.37 -28.38
C ALA A 17 32.34 -12.01 -28.05
N THR A 18 31.52 -11.46 -28.94
CA THR A 18 30.64 -10.33 -28.63
C THR A 18 29.68 -10.79 -27.52
N PRO A 19 29.51 -10.01 -26.42
CA PRO A 19 28.52 -10.33 -25.42
C PRO A 19 27.16 -10.29 -26.11
N VAL A 20 26.52 -11.43 -26.25
CA VAL A 20 25.11 -11.54 -26.66
C VAL A 20 24.31 -10.78 -25.59
N ALA A 21 23.66 -9.66 -25.95
CA ALA A 21 22.71 -9.00 -25.10
C ALA A 21 21.70 -10.07 -24.66
N ALA A 22 21.58 -10.28 -23.34
CA ALA A 22 20.65 -11.25 -22.80
C ALA A 22 19.23 -10.87 -23.31
N SER A 23 18.55 -11.82 -23.96
CA SER A 23 17.14 -11.61 -24.31
C SER A 23 16.35 -11.34 -23.03
N GLY A 24 15.21 -10.60 -23.07
CA GLY A 24 14.40 -10.28 -21.89
C GLY A 24 14.09 -11.51 -21.03
N ALA A 25 13.89 -12.68 -21.65
CA ALA A 25 13.73 -13.95 -20.94
C ALA A 25 15.01 -14.38 -20.17
N GLY A 26 16.19 -14.02 -20.65
CA GLY A 26 17.48 -14.25 -19.97
C GLY A 26 17.63 -13.36 -18.75
N LEU A 27 17.29 -12.08 -18.88
CA LEU A 27 17.33 -11.10 -17.79
C LEU A 27 16.38 -11.48 -16.67
N LEU A 28 15.12 -11.84 -16.99
CA LEU A 28 14.13 -12.31 -16.00
C LEU A 28 14.64 -13.56 -15.27
N ARG A 29 15.18 -14.56 -15.98
CA ARG A 29 15.69 -15.78 -15.37
C ARG A 29 16.85 -15.48 -14.39
N ASN A 30 17.79 -14.63 -14.79
CA ASN A 30 18.89 -14.19 -13.91
C ASN A 30 18.32 -13.46 -12.68
N GLY A 31 17.40 -12.53 -12.87
CA GLY A 31 16.76 -11.80 -11.75
C GLY A 31 16.07 -12.73 -10.76
N LEU A 32 15.32 -13.72 -11.22
CA LEU A 32 14.69 -14.72 -10.34
C LEU A 32 15.71 -15.57 -9.59
N GLN A 33 16.83 -15.90 -10.21
CA GLN A 33 17.93 -16.63 -9.55
C GLN A 33 18.60 -15.75 -8.48
N GLN A 34 18.85 -14.48 -8.75
CA GLN A 34 19.38 -13.54 -7.75
C GLN A 34 18.40 -13.35 -6.59
N ALA A 35 17.09 -13.25 -6.87
CA ALA A 35 16.05 -13.19 -5.85
C ALA A 35 16.08 -14.40 -4.91
N ASP A 36 16.24 -15.61 -5.44
CA ASP A 36 16.31 -16.83 -4.64
C ASP A 36 17.50 -16.84 -3.67
N GLN A 37 18.62 -16.21 -4.02
CA GLN A 37 19.80 -16.14 -3.16
C GLN A 37 19.61 -15.22 -1.95
N THR A 38 18.60 -14.34 -1.95
CA THR A 38 18.36 -13.39 -0.85
C THR A 38 17.55 -13.97 0.30
N GLU A 39 16.94 -15.14 0.16
CA GLU A 39 15.98 -15.72 1.11
C GLU A 39 16.49 -15.75 2.57
N PRO A 40 17.73 -16.16 2.88
CA PRO A 40 18.22 -16.15 4.27
C PRO A 40 18.26 -14.76 4.88
N ASP A 41 18.65 -13.75 4.10
CA ASP A 41 18.70 -12.36 4.57
C ASP A 41 17.29 -11.79 4.75
N VAL A 42 16.38 -12.09 3.83
CA VAL A 42 14.97 -11.64 3.89
C VAL A 42 14.31 -12.16 5.16
N ILE A 43 14.50 -13.42 5.51
CA ILE A 43 13.99 -14.00 6.77
C ILE A 43 14.63 -13.29 7.98
N ALA A 44 15.95 -13.04 7.94
CA ALA A 44 16.64 -12.37 9.03
C ALA A 44 16.15 -10.91 9.21
N TRP A 45 16.03 -10.15 8.12
CA TRP A 45 15.50 -8.79 8.15
C TRP A 45 14.06 -8.74 8.65
N ARG A 46 13.19 -9.62 8.14
CA ARG A 46 11.80 -9.73 8.60
C ARG A 46 11.71 -9.96 10.10
N ARG A 47 12.43 -10.94 10.64
CA ARG A 47 12.38 -11.29 12.06
C ARG A 47 12.90 -10.17 12.95
N HIS A 48 13.95 -9.45 12.51
CA HIS A 48 14.45 -8.30 13.24
C HIS A 48 13.42 -7.18 13.32
N ILE A 49 12.83 -6.78 12.19
CA ILE A 49 11.83 -5.71 12.12
C ILE A 49 10.58 -6.11 12.91
N HIS A 50 10.13 -7.37 12.79
CA HIS A 50 9.01 -7.91 13.54
C HIS A 50 9.19 -7.80 15.06
N GLN A 51 10.40 -8.05 15.53
CA GLN A 51 10.74 -7.98 16.97
C GLN A 51 10.83 -6.55 17.50
N HIS A 52 11.05 -5.55 16.62
CA HIS A 52 11.26 -4.15 16.98
C HIS A 52 10.29 -3.23 16.22
N PRO A 53 8.96 -3.44 16.34
CA PRO A 53 7.98 -2.67 15.58
C PRO A 53 7.85 -1.25 16.11
N GLU A 54 7.63 -0.31 15.20
CA GLU A 54 7.39 1.10 15.50
C GLU A 54 6.10 1.59 14.84
N LEU A 55 5.36 2.46 15.53
CA LEU A 55 4.09 3.01 15.06
C LEU A 55 4.28 4.04 13.94
N SER A 56 3.21 4.30 13.20
CA SER A 56 3.15 5.27 12.11
C SER A 56 3.80 6.61 12.46
N PHE A 57 4.71 7.09 11.61
CA PHE A 57 5.55 8.28 11.79
C PHE A 57 6.50 8.26 13.01
N GLN A 58 6.72 7.09 13.61
CA GLN A 58 7.67 6.86 14.68
C GLN A 58 8.75 5.82 14.30
N GLU A 59 8.81 5.38 13.06
CA GLU A 59 9.63 4.28 12.52
C GLU A 59 11.11 4.66 12.38
N THR A 60 11.70 5.24 13.45
CA THR A 60 13.06 5.80 13.41
C THR A 60 14.15 4.73 13.37
N GLU A 61 14.08 3.72 14.23
CA GLU A 61 15.05 2.63 14.26
C GLU A 61 14.84 1.67 13.09
N THR A 62 13.58 1.47 12.65
CA THR A 62 13.25 0.74 11.44
C THR A 62 13.87 1.39 10.21
N ALA A 63 13.72 2.70 10.04
CA ALA A 63 14.32 3.47 8.96
C ALA A 63 15.86 3.36 8.97
N LYS A 64 16.47 3.50 10.13
CA LYS A 64 17.91 3.34 10.29
C LYS A 64 18.39 1.94 9.90
N TYR A 65 17.68 0.91 10.34
CA TYR A 65 18.01 -0.48 10.01
C TYR A 65 17.92 -0.74 8.50
N ILE A 66 16.86 -0.25 7.84
CA ILE A 66 16.69 -0.31 6.39
C ILE A 66 17.84 0.42 5.68
N ALA A 67 18.15 1.65 6.11
CA ALA A 67 19.22 2.43 5.51
C ALA A 67 20.59 1.73 5.63
N ASP A 68 20.88 1.11 6.77
CA ASP A 68 22.13 0.37 7.00
C ASP A 68 22.21 -0.87 6.08
N ALA A 69 21.11 -1.61 5.91
CA ALA A 69 21.03 -2.72 4.96
C ALA A 69 21.26 -2.26 3.51
N LEU A 70 20.65 -1.17 3.09
CA LEU A 70 20.80 -0.60 1.74
C LEU A 70 22.23 -0.08 1.48
N ARG A 71 22.90 0.52 2.47
CA ARG A 71 24.29 0.99 2.36
C ARG A 71 25.27 -0.12 2.05
N ALA A 72 24.97 -1.34 2.45
CA ALA A 72 25.77 -2.51 2.14
C ALA A 72 25.59 -3.02 0.69
N MET A 73 24.62 -2.47 -0.06
CA MET A 73 24.31 -2.90 -1.43
C MET A 73 24.99 -2.00 -2.47
N PRO A 74 25.78 -2.53 -3.41
CA PRO A 74 26.51 -1.71 -4.38
C PRO A 74 25.60 -0.91 -5.30
N GLY A 75 25.94 0.36 -5.54
CA GLY A 75 25.30 1.22 -6.54
C GLY A 75 23.99 1.84 -6.12
N ILE A 76 23.55 1.65 -4.88
CA ILE A 76 22.35 2.28 -4.31
C ILE A 76 22.74 3.62 -3.68
N THR A 77 22.02 4.70 -4.05
CA THR A 77 22.04 5.98 -3.35
C THR A 77 20.79 6.12 -2.48
N ILE A 78 20.91 6.72 -1.31
CA ILE A 78 19.85 6.72 -0.29
C ILE A 78 19.56 8.16 0.15
N GLU A 79 18.27 8.49 0.22
CA GLU A 79 17.72 9.67 0.84
C GLU A 79 16.85 9.24 2.02
N THR A 80 17.20 9.67 3.23
CA THR A 80 16.44 9.40 4.48
C THR A 80 15.56 10.58 4.86
N ASP A 81 14.74 10.39 5.88
CA ASP A 81 13.85 11.41 6.45
C ASP A 81 12.78 11.92 5.46
N VAL A 82 12.47 11.12 4.44
CA VAL A 82 11.39 11.38 3.49
C VAL A 82 10.07 11.13 4.20
N ALA A 83 9.17 12.11 4.20
CA ALA A 83 7.93 12.04 4.98
C ALA A 83 8.20 11.64 6.45
N ARG A 84 9.18 12.26 7.09
CA ARG A 84 9.72 12.07 8.45
C ARG A 84 10.66 10.87 8.58
N THR A 85 10.18 9.64 8.40
CA THR A 85 10.93 8.41 8.65
C THR A 85 11.16 7.58 7.40
N GLY A 86 10.50 7.91 6.28
CA GLY A 86 10.59 7.15 5.05
C GLY A 86 11.95 7.27 4.34
N ILE A 87 12.19 6.36 3.41
CA ILE A 87 13.42 6.29 2.64
C ILE A 87 13.10 6.22 1.14
N LYS A 88 13.83 7.01 0.36
CA LYS A 88 13.94 6.86 -1.09
C LYS A 88 15.33 6.36 -1.43
N ALA A 89 15.44 5.21 -2.06
CA ALA A 89 16.72 4.69 -2.53
C ALA A 89 16.69 4.50 -4.05
N VAL A 90 17.81 4.79 -4.71
CA VAL A 90 17.90 4.78 -6.18
C VAL A 90 19.04 3.89 -6.62
N LEU A 91 18.74 2.94 -7.50
CA LEU A 91 19.68 2.09 -8.20
C LEU A 91 19.66 2.43 -9.69
N LYS A 92 20.69 3.10 -10.18
CA LYS A 92 20.85 3.39 -11.62
C LYS A 92 21.46 2.19 -12.31
N GLY A 93 20.75 1.62 -13.28
CA GLY A 93 21.23 0.51 -14.10
C GLY A 93 22.35 0.90 -15.09
N GLY A 94 22.98 -0.11 -15.66
CA GLY A 94 24.09 0.06 -16.63
C GLY A 94 23.64 0.48 -18.03
N LYS A 95 22.35 0.42 -18.35
CA LYS A 95 21.80 0.75 -19.66
C LYS A 95 20.69 1.78 -19.55
N PRO A 96 20.44 2.61 -20.59
CA PRO A 96 19.27 3.49 -20.65
C PRO A 96 17.97 2.69 -20.56
N GLY A 97 16.92 3.29 -20.01
CA GLY A 97 15.61 2.67 -19.90
C GLY A 97 14.70 3.46 -18.95
N PRO A 98 13.53 2.90 -18.63
CA PRO A 98 12.52 3.54 -17.78
C PRO A 98 12.93 3.60 -16.31
N VAL A 99 12.15 4.35 -15.55
CA VAL A 99 12.28 4.46 -14.10
C VAL A 99 11.13 3.72 -13.42
N VAL A 100 11.44 2.66 -12.72
CA VAL A 100 10.48 1.81 -12.00
C VAL A 100 10.58 2.05 -10.51
N ALA A 101 9.49 2.38 -9.84
CA ALA A 101 9.44 2.42 -8.38
C ALA A 101 8.86 1.12 -7.82
N LEU A 102 9.48 0.62 -6.74
CA LEU A 102 9.02 -0.50 -5.93
C LEU A 102 8.76 0.03 -4.51
N ARG A 103 7.57 -0.23 -3.95
CA ARG A 103 7.15 0.31 -2.64
C ARG A 103 6.95 -0.79 -1.62
N ALA A 104 7.36 -0.53 -0.39
CA ALA A 104 6.95 -1.23 0.82
C ALA A 104 6.61 -0.21 1.90
N ASP A 105 5.51 -0.42 2.61
CA ASP A 105 5.20 0.24 3.87
C ASP A 105 6.03 -0.36 5.01
N MET A 106 6.18 0.36 6.14
CA MET A 106 7.08 -0.10 7.20
C MET A 106 6.58 0.13 8.63
N ASP A 107 5.41 0.72 8.81
CA ASP A 107 4.83 1.00 10.12
C ASP A 107 4.13 -0.21 10.74
N ALA A 108 4.01 -0.20 12.07
CA ALA A 108 3.33 -1.21 12.86
C ALA A 108 2.06 -0.65 13.53
N LEU A 109 1.29 -1.54 14.12
CA LEU A 109 -0.02 -1.25 14.71
C LEU A 109 0.01 -1.28 16.23
N PRO A 110 -0.89 -0.51 16.90
CA PRO A 110 -1.09 -0.58 18.35
C PRO A 110 -1.90 -1.83 18.75
N VAL A 111 -1.36 -3.01 18.43
CA VAL A 111 -1.98 -4.33 18.66
C VAL A 111 -1.04 -5.20 19.48
N GLU A 112 -1.57 -5.88 20.51
CA GLU A 112 -0.82 -6.87 21.28
C GLU A 112 -0.66 -8.16 20.49
N GLU A 113 0.57 -8.60 20.28
CA GLU A 113 0.85 -9.88 19.64
C GLU A 113 0.63 -11.06 20.59
N ARG A 114 -0.16 -12.04 20.15
CA ARG A 114 -0.49 -13.25 20.92
C ARG A 114 0.06 -14.54 20.33
N ASN A 115 0.91 -14.41 19.31
CA ASN A 115 1.60 -15.56 18.73
C ASN A 115 2.72 -16.05 19.64
N ASP A 116 3.01 -17.36 19.55
CA ASP A 116 4.17 -17.98 20.23
C ASP A 116 5.37 -18.05 19.28
N LEU A 117 5.78 -16.90 18.75
CA LEU A 117 6.95 -16.78 17.88
C LEU A 117 8.20 -16.46 18.73
N PRO A 118 9.36 -17.08 18.45
CA PRO A 118 10.59 -16.79 19.20
C PRO A 118 11.07 -15.35 19.04
N PHE A 119 10.59 -14.63 18.02
CA PHE A 119 10.89 -13.22 17.72
C PHE A 119 9.64 -12.34 17.86
N ARG A 120 8.61 -12.77 18.59
CA ARG A 120 7.40 -11.97 18.82
C ARG A 120 7.75 -10.62 19.46
N SER A 121 6.97 -9.61 19.16
CA SER A 121 7.10 -8.28 19.74
C SER A 121 6.74 -8.27 21.23
N GLN A 122 7.54 -7.52 22.01
CA GLN A 122 7.23 -7.14 23.39
C GLN A 122 7.27 -5.62 23.56
N VAL A 123 7.27 -4.90 22.45
CA VAL A 123 7.41 -3.44 22.42
C VAL A 123 6.13 -2.78 22.93
N LYS A 124 6.32 -1.72 23.70
CA LYS A 124 5.26 -0.80 24.13
C LYS A 124 5.64 0.61 23.72
N ALA A 125 4.65 1.35 23.22
CA ALA A 125 4.82 2.74 22.81
C ALA A 125 3.66 3.60 23.27
N THR A 126 3.82 4.91 23.18
CA THR A 126 2.73 5.86 23.43
C THR A 126 1.96 6.14 22.13
N TRP A 127 0.68 5.87 22.14
CA TRP A 127 -0.22 6.18 21.04
C TRP A 127 -1.40 7.02 21.54
N ARG A 128 -1.56 8.24 21.02
CA ARG A 128 -2.62 9.17 21.45
C ARG A 128 -2.70 9.38 22.96
N GLY A 129 -1.53 9.39 23.62
CA GLY A 129 -1.42 9.61 25.07
C GLY A 129 -1.57 8.36 25.95
N GLU A 130 -1.83 7.19 25.36
CA GLU A 130 -1.97 5.91 26.05
C GLU A 130 -0.79 4.98 25.77
N GLN A 131 -0.43 4.15 26.76
CA GLN A 131 0.55 3.09 26.56
C GLN A 131 -0.12 1.90 25.88
N VAL A 132 0.39 1.49 24.72
CA VAL A 132 -0.12 0.38 23.92
C VAL A 132 0.99 -0.64 23.63
N SER A 133 0.63 -1.89 23.45
CA SER A 133 1.51 -2.89 22.83
C SER A 133 1.57 -2.65 21.33
N VAL A 134 2.73 -2.91 20.73
CA VAL A 134 2.96 -2.67 19.29
C VAL A 134 3.37 -3.96 18.60
N SER A 135 2.81 -4.26 17.45
CA SER A 135 3.20 -5.41 16.62
C SER A 135 2.95 -5.18 15.13
N HIS A 136 3.65 -5.93 14.29
CA HIS A 136 3.41 -5.98 12.85
C HIS A 136 2.22 -6.89 12.51
N ALA A 137 1.04 -6.55 13.05
CA ALA A 137 -0.18 -7.31 12.82
C ALA A 137 -0.76 -7.16 11.39
N CYS A 138 -0.18 -6.27 10.56
CA CYS A 138 -0.51 -6.15 9.14
C CYS A 138 0.54 -6.81 8.22
N GLY A 139 1.74 -7.09 8.74
CA GLY A 139 2.79 -7.78 7.99
C GLY A 139 3.76 -6.87 7.24
N HIS A 140 3.82 -5.58 7.55
CA HIS A 140 4.72 -4.62 6.89
C HIS A 140 6.20 -4.94 7.11
N ASP A 141 6.56 -5.64 8.19
CA ASP A 141 7.88 -6.26 8.38
C ASP A 141 8.29 -7.15 7.20
N THR A 142 7.32 -7.89 6.64
CA THR A 142 7.54 -8.73 5.46
C THR A 142 7.69 -7.91 4.19
N HIS A 143 6.93 -6.83 4.05
CA HIS A 143 6.99 -5.94 2.87
C HIS A 143 8.36 -5.29 2.78
N VAL A 144 8.88 -4.74 3.90
CA VAL A 144 10.23 -4.19 3.98
C VAL A 144 11.29 -5.25 3.64
N ALA A 145 11.18 -6.44 4.25
CA ALA A 145 12.15 -7.50 4.01
C ALA A 145 12.16 -7.97 2.55
N MET A 146 10.99 -8.13 1.92
CA MET A 146 10.88 -8.49 0.50
C MET A 146 11.44 -7.39 -0.41
N LEU A 147 11.22 -6.11 -0.09
CA LEU A 147 11.77 -5.00 -0.87
C LEU A 147 13.30 -4.90 -0.72
N LEU A 148 13.85 -5.13 0.47
CA LEU A 148 15.30 -5.24 0.68
C LEU A 148 15.89 -6.42 -0.11
N GLY A 149 15.19 -7.56 -0.15
CA GLY A 149 15.55 -8.71 -0.97
C GLY A 149 15.59 -8.38 -2.46
N ALA A 150 14.57 -7.68 -2.96
CA ALA A 150 14.52 -7.20 -4.33
C ALA A 150 15.66 -6.20 -4.63
N ALA A 151 15.93 -5.27 -3.70
CA ALA A 151 17.04 -4.32 -3.84
C ALA A 151 18.39 -5.02 -3.92
N LYS A 152 18.63 -6.03 -3.08
CA LYS A 152 19.87 -6.83 -3.10
C LYS A 152 20.00 -7.59 -4.41
N ALA A 153 18.95 -8.28 -4.87
CA ALA A 153 18.95 -9.03 -6.12
C ALA A 153 19.22 -8.14 -7.34
N LEU A 154 18.53 -6.99 -7.42
CA LEU A 154 18.68 -6.04 -8.54
C LEU A 154 20.03 -5.32 -8.50
N SER A 155 20.57 -5.00 -7.31
CA SER A 155 21.90 -4.43 -7.15
C SER A 155 22.99 -5.37 -7.69
N ALA A 156 22.86 -6.70 -7.46
CA ALA A 156 23.80 -7.69 -7.92
C ALA A 156 23.88 -7.79 -9.46
N MET A 157 22.80 -7.41 -10.16
CA MET A 157 22.74 -7.42 -11.62
C MET A 157 22.70 -6.03 -12.26
N ARG A 158 23.09 -5.00 -11.52
CA ARG A 158 22.99 -3.58 -11.89
C ARG A 158 23.46 -3.27 -13.31
N GLU A 159 24.59 -3.81 -13.73
CA GLU A 159 25.19 -3.53 -15.06
C GLU A 159 24.34 -4.07 -16.23
N GLU A 160 23.47 -5.04 -15.96
CA GLU A 160 22.56 -5.62 -16.95
C GLU A 160 21.22 -4.85 -17.04
N LEU A 161 20.86 -4.07 -16.00
CA LEU A 161 19.56 -3.42 -15.90
C LEU A 161 19.40 -2.29 -16.93
N PRO A 162 18.31 -2.30 -17.73
CA PRO A 162 17.93 -1.18 -18.58
C PRO A 162 17.05 -0.22 -17.78
N GLY A 163 17.58 0.94 -17.39
CA GLY A 163 16.83 1.96 -16.66
C GLY A 163 17.25 2.14 -15.21
N THR A 164 16.32 2.61 -14.39
CA THR A 164 16.56 2.95 -12.98
C THR A 164 15.49 2.36 -12.09
N ILE A 165 15.86 1.84 -10.92
CA ILE A 165 14.92 1.39 -9.90
C ILE A 165 14.91 2.43 -8.77
N VAL A 166 13.73 2.79 -8.30
CA VAL A 166 13.49 3.60 -7.10
C VAL A 166 12.82 2.70 -6.06
N PHE A 167 13.46 2.51 -4.92
CA PHE A 167 12.89 1.80 -3.79
C PHE A 167 12.29 2.81 -2.82
N LEU A 168 11.01 2.66 -2.50
CA LEU A 168 10.27 3.52 -1.59
C LEU A 168 9.91 2.71 -0.34
N PHE A 169 10.59 2.99 0.77
CA PHE A 169 10.20 2.48 2.08
C PHE A 169 9.34 3.55 2.74
N GLN A 170 8.05 3.27 2.80
CA GLN A 170 7.03 4.25 3.12
C GLN A 170 6.60 4.16 4.58
N PRO A 171 6.59 5.27 5.34
CA PRO A 171 6.04 5.31 6.69
C PRO A 171 4.51 5.40 6.67
N ALA A 172 3.90 5.19 7.83
CA ALA A 172 2.53 5.57 8.17
C ALA A 172 1.47 5.21 7.12
N GLU A 173 1.45 3.95 6.69
CA GLU A 173 0.35 3.43 5.89
C GLU A 173 -0.93 3.38 6.73
N GLU A 174 -0.86 2.92 7.99
CA GLU A 174 -1.95 2.62 8.92
C GLU A 174 -2.54 3.85 9.63
N TRP A 175 -2.44 5.03 9.03
CA TRP A 175 -2.85 6.31 9.57
C TRP A 175 -1.99 6.81 10.75
N GLY A 176 -1.32 7.93 10.52
CA GLY A 176 -0.62 8.67 11.59
C GLY A 176 -1.56 9.11 12.70
N PRO A 177 -1.01 9.49 13.85
CA PRO A 177 -1.77 10.14 14.89
C PRO A 177 -2.39 11.42 14.32
N ASP A 178 -3.68 11.63 14.60
CA ASP A 178 -4.41 12.81 14.17
C ASP A 178 -4.79 12.84 12.66
N LYS A 179 -5.18 13.97 12.12
CA LYS A 179 -5.71 14.17 10.77
C LYS A 179 -4.61 14.38 9.70
N GLU A 180 -3.45 13.78 9.91
CA GLU A 180 -2.31 13.91 9.00
C GLU A 180 -2.52 13.12 7.70
N PRO A 181 -1.91 13.54 6.58
CA PRO A 181 -1.90 12.75 5.36
C PRO A 181 -1.24 11.38 5.60
N SER A 182 -1.70 10.35 4.91
CA SER A 182 -1.03 9.05 4.91
C SER A 182 0.41 9.16 4.38
N GLY A 183 1.24 8.17 4.70
CA GLY A 183 2.64 8.17 4.30
C GLY A 183 2.85 8.28 2.80
N ALA A 184 2.02 7.60 1.97
CA ALA A 184 2.09 7.73 0.52
C ALA A 184 1.87 9.18 0.06
N LYS A 185 0.82 9.84 0.56
CA LYS A 185 0.54 11.25 0.22
C LYS A 185 1.65 12.19 0.70
N ALA A 186 2.19 11.93 1.90
CA ALA A 186 3.31 12.72 2.44
C ALA A 186 4.58 12.56 1.58
N MET A 187 4.91 11.33 1.16
CA MET A 187 6.05 11.07 0.27
C MET A 187 5.85 11.72 -1.11
N ILE A 188 4.66 11.62 -1.71
CA ILE A 188 4.34 12.25 -3.00
C ILE A 188 4.49 13.78 -2.89
N ALA A 189 4.00 14.39 -1.82
CA ALA A 189 4.13 15.83 -1.59
C ALA A 189 5.59 16.29 -1.46
N GLN A 190 6.50 15.41 -1.06
CA GLN A 190 7.95 15.67 -1.02
C GLN A 190 8.67 15.30 -2.33
N GLY A 191 7.93 14.92 -3.37
CA GLY A 191 8.50 14.72 -4.70
C GLY A 191 9.22 13.38 -4.89
N VAL A 192 8.85 12.31 -4.17
CA VAL A 192 9.51 11.00 -4.33
C VAL A 192 9.38 10.41 -5.73
N LEU A 193 8.37 10.81 -6.48
CA LEU A 193 8.14 10.41 -7.86
C LEU A 193 8.92 11.24 -8.89
N GLU A 194 9.66 12.24 -8.41
CA GLU A 194 10.52 13.10 -9.21
C GLU A 194 12.00 12.82 -8.90
N ASN A 195 12.90 13.16 -9.79
CA ASN A 195 14.36 13.08 -9.63
C ASN A 195 14.92 11.75 -9.12
N PRO A 196 14.82 10.66 -9.95
CA PRO A 196 14.34 10.61 -11.32
C PRO A 196 12.82 10.56 -11.40
N LYS A 197 12.23 11.03 -12.50
CA LYS A 197 10.79 10.94 -12.74
C LYS A 197 10.41 9.49 -12.92
N VAL A 198 9.48 9.04 -12.09
CA VAL A 198 8.99 7.64 -12.07
C VAL A 198 7.98 7.42 -13.17
N ASP A 199 8.14 6.33 -13.94
CA ASP A 199 7.23 5.94 -15.03
C ASP A 199 6.14 4.97 -14.55
N VAL A 200 6.43 4.18 -13.51
CA VAL A 200 5.50 3.17 -12.96
C VAL A 200 5.81 2.89 -11.49
N VAL A 201 4.78 2.58 -10.70
CA VAL A 201 4.94 2.16 -9.30
C VAL A 201 4.35 0.76 -9.10
N PHE A 202 5.11 -0.12 -8.46
CA PHE A 202 4.68 -1.45 -8.04
C PHE A 202 4.71 -1.59 -6.53
N GLY A 203 3.70 -2.28 -5.98
CA GLY A 203 3.61 -2.63 -4.58
C GLY A 203 2.92 -3.97 -4.37
N GLN A 204 3.10 -4.55 -3.18
CA GLN A 204 2.47 -5.81 -2.80
C GLN A 204 2.14 -5.83 -1.33
N HIS A 205 1.17 -6.66 -0.96
CA HIS A 205 0.77 -6.88 0.42
C HIS A 205 0.75 -8.37 0.77
N ILE A 206 1.21 -8.71 1.96
CA ILE A 206 1.12 -10.06 2.49
C ILE A 206 -0.29 -10.35 3.02
N SER A 207 -0.79 -11.56 2.83
CA SER A 207 -2.11 -11.98 3.33
C SER A 207 -2.07 -13.41 3.84
N ALA A 208 -2.58 -13.65 5.02
CA ALA A 208 -2.79 -14.99 5.55
C ALA A 208 -4.13 -15.63 5.09
N GLY A 209 -4.86 -14.98 4.19
CA GLY A 209 -6.21 -15.38 3.78
C GLY A 209 -6.29 -16.60 2.86
N ALA A 210 -5.18 -17.04 2.25
CA ALA A 210 -5.13 -18.14 1.30
C ALA A 210 -3.81 -18.92 1.41
N PRO A 211 -3.72 -20.12 0.80
CA PRO A 211 -2.53 -20.98 0.83
C PRO A 211 -1.25 -20.25 0.41
N SER A 212 -0.17 -20.55 1.13
CA SER A 212 1.14 -19.93 0.94
C SER A 212 1.70 -20.12 -0.47
N GLY A 213 2.41 -19.10 -0.98
CA GLY A 213 3.19 -19.16 -2.21
C GLY A 213 2.44 -18.78 -3.48
N SER A 214 1.19 -18.33 -3.40
CA SER A 214 0.44 -17.82 -4.55
C SER A 214 0.39 -16.28 -4.58
N ILE A 215 0.21 -15.73 -5.78
CA ILE A 215 0.01 -14.30 -6.04
C ILE A 215 -1.46 -14.09 -6.41
N ALA A 216 -2.17 -13.24 -5.66
CA ALA A 216 -3.50 -12.81 -6.02
C ALA A 216 -3.48 -11.38 -6.56
N TYR A 217 -4.06 -11.15 -7.72
CA TYR A 217 -4.07 -9.86 -8.38
C TYR A 217 -5.44 -9.52 -8.94
N ARG A 218 -5.66 -8.26 -9.28
CA ARG A 218 -6.85 -7.83 -10.00
C ARG A 218 -6.50 -6.69 -10.95
N ALA A 219 -7.03 -6.71 -12.16
CA ALA A 219 -6.94 -5.61 -13.10
C ALA A 219 -8.06 -4.60 -12.84
N GLY A 220 -7.74 -3.30 -12.74
CA GLY A 220 -8.69 -2.25 -12.36
C GLY A 220 -8.85 -2.10 -10.85
N PRO A 221 -10.01 -1.61 -10.37
CA PRO A 221 -10.23 -1.37 -8.95
C PRO A 221 -10.01 -2.63 -8.12
N THR A 222 -9.03 -2.56 -7.20
CA THR A 222 -8.53 -3.69 -6.39
C THR A 222 -8.87 -3.55 -4.93
N MET A 223 -8.72 -2.34 -4.36
CA MET A 223 -9.11 -2.02 -2.98
C MET A 223 -9.87 -0.71 -2.93
N ALA A 224 -10.81 -0.61 -1.98
CA ALA A 224 -11.68 0.55 -1.86
C ALA A 224 -10.95 1.76 -1.28
N SER A 225 -11.43 2.96 -1.63
CA SER A 225 -11.10 4.18 -0.89
C SER A 225 -11.53 4.08 0.57
N GLY A 226 -10.91 4.88 1.44
CA GLY A 226 -11.24 4.92 2.86
C GLY A 226 -11.37 6.36 3.35
N ASP A 227 -12.61 6.81 3.56
CA ASP A 227 -12.89 8.16 4.03
C ASP A 227 -13.64 8.14 5.35
N ARG A 228 -13.44 9.19 6.14
CA ARG A 228 -14.21 9.48 7.33
C ARG A 228 -14.93 10.80 7.13
N PHE A 229 -16.16 10.90 7.61
CA PHE A 229 -16.86 12.18 7.71
C PHE A 229 -17.34 12.43 9.14
N GLU A 230 -17.33 13.71 9.53
CA GLU A 230 -17.86 14.24 10.77
C GLU A 230 -18.78 15.41 10.44
N ILE A 231 -19.98 15.41 11.02
CA ILE A 231 -20.97 16.47 10.81
C ILE A 231 -21.44 16.96 12.16
N SER A 232 -21.38 18.28 12.37
CA SER A 232 -21.94 18.94 13.53
C SER A 232 -23.12 19.83 13.10
N LEU A 233 -24.23 19.69 13.80
CA LEU A 233 -25.39 20.58 13.67
C LEU A 233 -25.49 21.46 14.91
N HIS A 234 -25.70 22.77 14.73
CA HIS A 234 -25.79 23.71 15.80
C HIS A 234 -27.07 24.58 15.67
N GLY A 235 -27.88 24.60 16.71
CA GLY A 235 -29.09 25.37 16.81
C GLY A 235 -29.20 26.11 18.14
N LYS A 236 -30.36 26.05 18.78
CA LYS A 236 -30.64 26.68 20.08
C LYS A 236 -31.35 25.69 21.00
N GLY A 237 -30.73 25.37 22.13
CA GLY A 237 -31.33 24.54 23.17
C GLY A 237 -32.49 25.21 23.89
N GLY A 238 -33.28 24.40 24.62
CA GLY A 238 -34.41 24.94 25.36
C GLY A 238 -35.10 23.95 26.29
N HIS A 239 -36.18 24.42 26.91
CA HIS A 239 -37.00 23.62 27.81
C HIS A 239 -37.99 22.73 27.02
N GLY A 240 -38.05 21.43 27.29
CA GLY A 240 -38.91 20.47 26.59
C GLY A 240 -40.39 20.80 26.58
N GLY A 241 -40.88 21.50 27.61
CA GLY A 241 -42.27 21.99 27.69
C GLY A 241 -42.54 23.30 26.94
N ARG A 242 -41.49 23.92 26.31
CA ARG A 242 -41.63 25.18 25.55
C ARG A 242 -40.81 25.10 24.22
N PRO A 243 -41.08 24.09 23.38
CA PRO A 243 -40.24 23.84 22.19
C PRO A 243 -40.24 25.01 21.19
N TRP A 244 -41.28 25.83 21.14
CA TRP A 244 -41.39 27.01 20.25
C TRP A 244 -40.38 28.13 20.58
N THR A 245 -39.69 28.06 21.71
CA THR A 245 -38.64 29.03 22.10
C THR A 245 -37.22 28.55 21.75
N ALA A 246 -37.10 27.35 21.25
CA ALA A 246 -35.85 26.67 20.94
C ALA A 246 -35.76 26.32 19.45
N ASN A 247 -34.59 25.87 19.03
CA ASN A 247 -34.30 25.33 17.70
C ASN A 247 -33.39 24.13 17.86
N PRO A 248 -33.91 22.97 18.34
CA PRO A 248 -33.08 21.86 18.76
C PRO A 248 -32.51 21.06 17.60
N ALA A 249 -31.30 20.53 17.75
CA ALA A 249 -30.56 19.79 16.70
C ALA A 249 -30.93 18.31 16.61
N LEU A 250 -31.63 17.71 17.58
CA LEU A 250 -31.87 16.26 17.66
C LEU A 250 -32.68 15.72 16.46
N VAL A 251 -33.84 16.33 16.18
CA VAL A 251 -34.73 15.87 15.10
C VAL A 251 -34.08 16.06 13.71
N PRO A 252 -33.50 17.22 13.39
CA PRO A 252 -32.76 17.42 12.16
C PRO A 252 -31.60 16.42 11.99
N ALA A 253 -30.91 16.03 13.06
CA ALA A 253 -29.85 15.03 13.00
C ALA A 253 -30.38 13.63 12.68
N ALA A 254 -31.55 13.25 13.21
CA ALA A 254 -32.19 11.99 12.86
C ALA A 254 -32.63 11.96 11.38
N GLU A 255 -33.24 13.08 10.89
CA GLU A 255 -33.59 13.22 9.47
C GLU A 255 -32.36 13.18 8.57
N LEU A 256 -31.26 13.85 8.94
CA LEU A 256 -30.00 13.82 8.22
C LEU A 256 -29.44 12.40 8.13
N THR A 257 -29.52 11.62 9.23
CA THR A 257 -29.10 10.22 9.25
C THR A 257 -29.81 9.41 8.17
N LEU A 258 -31.14 9.53 8.08
CA LEU A 258 -31.94 8.84 7.05
C LEU A 258 -31.62 9.35 5.64
N ALA A 259 -31.45 10.65 5.49
CA ALA A 259 -31.11 11.26 4.22
C ALA A 259 -29.73 10.79 3.72
N LEU A 260 -28.72 10.68 4.59
CA LEU A 260 -27.38 10.21 4.22
C LEU A 260 -27.42 8.75 3.75
N GLN A 261 -28.17 7.87 4.41
CA GLN A 261 -28.33 6.47 3.98
C GLN A 261 -28.88 6.33 2.55
N GLY A 262 -29.71 7.26 2.12
CA GLY A 262 -30.26 7.28 0.76
C GLY A 262 -29.28 7.77 -0.34
N ILE A 263 -28.03 8.17 -0.01
CA ILE A 263 -27.07 8.68 -1.01
C ILE A 263 -26.67 7.57 -1.99
N THR A 264 -26.25 6.43 -1.47
CA THR A 264 -25.70 5.34 -2.28
C THR A 264 -26.74 4.71 -3.22
N SER A 265 -28.01 4.71 -2.82
CA SER A 265 -29.11 4.19 -3.66
C SER A 265 -29.66 5.18 -4.68
N SER A 266 -29.44 6.51 -4.49
CA SER A 266 -30.08 7.54 -5.32
C SER A 266 -29.13 8.41 -6.14
N LYS A 267 -27.83 8.40 -5.85
CA LYS A 267 -26.84 9.29 -6.47
C LYS A 267 -25.65 8.54 -7.09
N VAL A 268 -25.42 7.30 -6.67
CA VAL A 268 -24.24 6.53 -7.04
C VAL A 268 -24.58 5.52 -8.11
N ASP A 269 -23.79 5.48 -9.17
CA ASP A 269 -23.82 4.38 -10.13
C ASP A 269 -23.02 3.20 -9.58
N GLN A 270 -23.74 2.21 -9.03
CA GLN A 270 -23.13 1.01 -8.46
C GLN A 270 -22.46 0.11 -9.52
N SER A 271 -22.73 0.31 -10.79
CA SER A 271 -22.07 -0.42 -11.89
C SER A 271 -20.66 0.11 -12.19
N ASP A 272 -20.38 1.38 -11.82
CA ASP A 272 -19.03 1.97 -11.90
C ASP A 272 -18.13 1.58 -10.72
N GLY A 273 -18.70 0.92 -9.72
CA GLY A 273 -17.98 0.43 -8.54
C GLY A 273 -18.82 0.54 -7.27
N VAL A 274 -18.81 -0.53 -6.50
CA VAL A 274 -19.53 -0.59 -5.23
C VAL A 274 -19.12 0.57 -4.31
N THR A 275 -20.11 1.23 -3.73
CA THR A 275 -19.91 2.32 -2.77
C THR A 275 -20.74 2.08 -1.53
N VAL A 276 -20.11 2.13 -0.37
CA VAL A 276 -20.71 1.94 0.94
C VAL A 276 -20.59 3.24 1.74
N LEU A 277 -21.71 3.70 2.31
CA LEU A 277 -21.74 4.78 3.30
C LEU A 277 -22.30 4.20 4.60
N SER A 278 -21.54 4.33 5.68
CA SER A 278 -21.95 3.86 7.00
C SER A 278 -21.94 5.01 8.01
N ILE A 279 -22.98 5.11 8.81
CA ILE A 279 -23.04 6.07 9.93
C ILE A 279 -22.82 5.25 11.20
N GLY A 280 -21.72 5.50 11.88
CA GLY A 280 -21.31 4.78 13.09
C GLY A 280 -21.66 5.53 14.39
N MET A 281 -21.93 6.84 14.31
CA MET A 281 -22.17 7.66 15.48
C MET A 281 -23.26 8.70 15.22
N LEU A 282 -24.20 8.81 16.15
CA LEU A 282 -25.15 9.94 16.30
C LEU A 282 -25.26 10.26 17.77
N GLN A 283 -24.88 11.47 18.17
CA GLN A 283 -24.91 11.93 19.55
C GLN A 283 -25.68 13.24 19.66
N SER A 284 -26.70 13.29 20.52
CA SER A 284 -27.45 14.50 20.84
C SER A 284 -28.27 14.30 22.10
N GLY A 285 -28.38 15.37 22.90
CA GLY A 285 -29.20 15.38 24.12
C GLY A 285 -28.61 14.57 25.28
N ARG A 286 -29.04 14.91 26.50
CA ARG A 286 -28.63 14.22 27.74
C ARG A 286 -29.78 13.94 28.70
N ARG A 287 -30.87 14.72 28.61
CA ARG A 287 -32.04 14.59 29.49
C ARG A 287 -33.32 14.80 28.69
N PRO A 288 -34.41 14.06 28.99
CA PRO A 288 -35.64 14.10 28.19
C PRO A 288 -36.37 15.45 28.21
N ASN A 289 -36.16 16.28 29.23
CA ASN A 289 -36.79 17.58 29.40
C ASN A 289 -35.91 18.77 28.94
N ILE A 290 -34.74 18.50 28.34
CA ILE A 290 -33.81 19.50 27.80
C ILE A 290 -33.64 19.27 26.30
N LEU A 291 -34.05 20.24 25.50
CA LEU A 291 -33.86 20.23 24.06
C LEU A 291 -32.39 20.55 23.73
N PRO A 292 -31.66 19.69 23.01
CA PRO A 292 -30.23 19.90 22.76
C PRO A 292 -29.98 20.95 21.68
N GLU A 293 -29.00 21.81 21.90
CA GLU A 293 -28.57 22.82 20.93
C GLU A 293 -27.64 22.24 19.83
N SER A 294 -27.04 21.08 20.07
CA SER A 294 -26.11 20.46 19.13
C SER A 294 -26.37 18.97 18.92
N ALA A 295 -25.97 18.50 17.76
CA ALA A 295 -25.90 17.07 17.42
C ALA A 295 -24.62 16.81 16.61
N GLU A 296 -24.05 15.62 16.78
CA GLU A 296 -22.87 15.16 16.07
C GLU A 296 -23.15 13.82 15.39
N LEU A 297 -22.75 13.70 14.13
CA LEU A 297 -22.79 12.48 13.35
C LEU A 297 -21.38 12.18 12.85
N ALA A 298 -20.99 10.92 12.82
CA ALA A 298 -19.77 10.49 12.16
C ALA A 298 -19.97 9.16 11.45
N GLY A 299 -19.20 8.97 10.38
CA GLY A 299 -19.29 7.77 9.60
C GLY A 299 -18.13 7.61 8.64
N THR A 300 -18.22 6.58 7.79
CA THR A 300 -17.21 6.23 6.79
C THR A 300 -17.83 6.11 5.40
N VAL A 301 -16.99 6.38 4.40
CA VAL A 301 -17.30 6.09 2.98
C VAL A 301 -16.21 5.15 2.44
N ARG A 302 -16.64 4.10 1.74
CA ARG A 302 -15.80 3.17 1.01
C ARG A 302 -16.27 3.14 -0.43
N SER A 303 -15.40 3.35 -1.40
CA SER A 303 -15.79 3.32 -2.82
C SER A 303 -14.71 2.64 -3.65
N LEU A 304 -15.15 1.86 -4.64
CA LEU A 304 -14.29 1.27 -5.66
C LEU A 304 -14.23 2.14 -6.92
N SER A 305 -14.80 3.33 -6.88
CA SER A 305 -14.76 4.35 -7.94
C SER A 305 -14.43 5.71 -7.36
N SER A 306 -13.34 6.32 -7.81
CA SER A 306 -12.99 7.70 -7.44
C SER A 306 -14.05 8.72 -7.92
N HIS A 307 -14.83 8.39 -8.95
CA HIS A 307 -15.95 9.23 -9.38
C HIS A 307 -17.09 9.17 -8.38
N ASN A 308 -17.53 7.98 -8.01
CA ASN A 308 -18.58 7.76 -7.01
C ASN A 308 -18.19 8.33 -5.65
N GLN A 309 -16.92 8.19 -5.24
CA GLN A 309 -16.39 8.79 -4.00
C GLN A 309 -16.66 10.30 -3.95
N ARG A 310 -16.31 11.04 -5.03
CA ARG A 310 -16.57 12.49 -5.11
C ARG A 310 -18.05 12.82 -5.05
N ILE A 311 -18.90 12.08 -5.78
CA ILE A 311 -20.37 12.27 -5.72
C ILE A 311 -20.90 12.12 -4.29
N VAL A 312 -20.44 11.11 -3.55
CA VAL A 312 -20.86 10.89 -2.16
C VAL A 312 -20.40 12.03 -1.26
N HIS A 313 -19.17 12.52 -1.38
CA HIS A 313 -18.67 13.65 -0.59
C HIS A 313 -19.50 14.92 -0.83
N GLU A 314 -19.79 15.24 -2.08
CA GLU A 314 -20.64 16.39 -2.45
C GLU A 314 -22.07 16.23 -1.90
N ALA A 315 -22.64 15.01 -2.04
CA ALA A 315 -23.99 14.75 -1.54
C ALA A 315 -24.09 14.81 -0.02
N ILE A 316 -23.07 14.39 0.74
CA ILE A 316 -23.00 14.52 2.20
C ILE A 316 -23.05 16.00 2.57
N ARG A 317 -22.20 16.84 1.97
CA ARG A 317 -22.16 18.29 2.24
C ARG A 317 -23.50 18.96 1.92
N ALA A 318 -24.05 18.70 0.75
CA ALA A 318 -25.31 19.30 0.32
C ALA A 318 -26.48 18.91 1.22
N ARG A 319 -26.60 17.63 1.62
CA ARG A 319 -27.68 17.20 2.51
C ARG A 319 -27.58 17.77 3.90
N ALA A 320 -26.37 17.82 4.47
CA ALA A 320 -26.14 18.43 5.77
C ALA A 320 -26.51 19.91 5.78
N GLU A 321 -26.12 20.65 4.74
CA GLU A 321 -26.44 22.07 4.60
C GLU A 321 -27.95 22.30 4.43
N HIS A 322 -28.60 21.60 3.49
CA HIS A 322 -30.05 21.83 3.22
C HIS A 322 -30.94 21.45 4.40
N ILE A 323 -30.65 20.34 5.10
CA ILE A 323 -31.41 19.96 6.29
C ILE A 323 -31.18 20.98 7.41
N ALA A 324 -29.94 21.39 7.64
CA ALA A 324 -29.65 22.43 8.61
C ALA A 324 -30.44 23.73 8.30
N GLN A 325 -30.42 24.19 7.06
CA GLN A 325 -31.15 25.38 6.62
C GLN A 325 -32.66 25.22 6.79
N ALA A 326 -33.26 24.08 6.44
CA ALA A 326 -34.69 23.83 6.58
C ALA A 326 -35.18 23.98 8.03
N TYR A 327 -34.31 23.67 8.99
CA TYR A 327 -34.60 23.82 10.42
C TYR A 327 -33.98 25.07 11.04
N GLY A 328 -33.38 25.96 10.26
CA GLY A 328 -32.73 27.17 10.76
C GLY A 328 -31.50 26.91 11.63
N LEU A 329 -30.81 25.81 11.41
CA LEU A 329 -29.56 25.44 12.09
C LEU A 329 -28.34 25.83 11.24
N LYS A 330 -27.16 25.72 11.86
CA LYS A 330 -25.87 25.74 11.15
C LYS A 330 -25.31 24.32 11.08
N SER A 331 -24.71 23.95 9.95
CA SER A 331 -23.97 22.71 9.79
C SER A 331 -22.47 22.98 9.59
N LYS A 332 -21.64 22.08 10.11
CA LYS A 332 -20.22 21.96 9.74
C LYS A 332 -19.98 20.54 9.29
N VAL A 333 -19.33 20.38 8.14
CA VAL A 333 -19.01 19.06 7.56
C VAL A 333 -17.53 18.99 7.30
N ASP A 334 -16.86 18.08 8.01
CA ASP A 334 -15.49 17.72 7.79
C ASP A 334 -15.46 16.34 7.12
N ILE A 335 -14.78 16.21 5.97
CA ILE A 335 -14.56 14.94 5.28
C ILE A 335 -13.06 14.76 5.13
N TYR A 336 -12.57 13.66 5.66
CA TYR A 336 -11.17 13.27 5.60
C TYR A 336 -11.03 12.15 4.57
N THR A 337 -10.41 12.47 3.43
CA THR A 337 -10.01 11.49 2.42
C THR A 337 -8.71 10.85 2.88
N GLY A 338 -8.82 9.69 3.51
CA GLY A 338 -7.68 8.92 4.00
C GLY A 338 -6.99 8.21 2.84
N TYR A 339 -7.64 7.18 2.31
CA TYR A 339 -7.12 6.34 1.24
C TYR A 339 -7.85 6.58 -0.07
N GLU A 340 -7.09 6.61 -1.16
CA GLU A 340 -7.62 6.64 -2.52
C GLU A 340 -7.86 5.20 -3.01
N VAL A 341 -8.68 5.04 -4.05
CA VAL A 341 -8.91 3.72 -4.64
C VAL A 341 -7.60 3.15 -5.16
N VAL A 342 -7.26 1.93 -4.77
CA VAL A 342 -6.21 1.17 -5.45
C VAL A 342 -6.78 0.67 -6.77
N ASP A 343 -6.50 1.41 -7.84
CA ASP A 343 -6.98 1.12 -9.20
C ASP A 343 -5.79 0.73 -10.08
N ASN A 344 -5.59 -0.57 -10.23
CA ASN A 344 -4.49 -1.11 -11.02
C ASN A 344 -4.66 -0.82 -12.50
N ASP A 345 -3.62 -0.33 -13.16
CA ASP A 345 -3.62 -0.21 -14.63
C ASP A 345 -3.89 -1.60 -15.25
N LYS A 346 -5.00 -1.69 -16.00
CA LYS A 346 -5.49 -2.97 -16.52
C LYS A 346 -4.51 -3.62 -17.49
N SER A 347 -4.00 -2.83 -18.44
CA SER A 347 -3.08 -3.31 -19.47
C SER A 347 -1.76 -3.78 -18.88
N LEU A 348 -1.23 -2.96 -17.97
CA LEU A 348 0.00 -3.26 -17.25
C LEU A 348 -0.14 -4.51 -16.38
N THR A 349 -1.23 -4.61 -15.61
CA THR A 349 -1.52 -5.79 -14.77
C THR A 349 -1.50 -7.08 -15.58
N HIS A 350 -2.26 -7.14 -16.68
CA HIS A 350 -2.28 -8.32 -17.53
C HIS A 350 -0.91 -8.64 -18.14
N SER A 351 -0.11 -7.61 -18.42
CA SER A 351 1.23 -7.79 -18.99
C SER A 351 2.23 -8.40 -18.02
N LEU A 352 1.98 -8.32 -16.70
CA LEU A 352 2.82 -8.88 -15.64
C LEU A 352 2.49 -10.35 -15.32
N VAL A 353 1.31 -10.84 -15.68
CA VAL A 353 0.85 -12.20 -15.31
C VAL A 353 1.85 -13.29 -15.69
N PRO A 354 2.43 -13.32 -16.91
CA PRO A 354 3.43 -14.34 -17.25
C PRO A 354 4.68 -14.31 -16.35
N ALA A 355 5.11 -13.11 -15.93
CA ALA A 355 6.25 -12.95 -15.03
C ALA A 355 5.90 -13.41 -13.60
N TRP A 356 4.69 -13.15 -13.13
CA TRP A 356 4.21 -13.66 -11.85
C TRP A 356 4.04 -15.19 -11.83
N GLN A 357 3.60 -15.78 -12.94
CA GLN A 357 3.62 -17.25 -13.10
C GLN A 357 5.03 -17.83 -13.06
N ALA A 358 6.02 -17.12 -13.62
CA ALA A 358 7.42 -17.52 -13.51
C ALA A 358 7.97 -17.32 -12.08
N ALA A 359 7.47 -16.33 -11.34
CA ALA A 359 7.88 -16.04 -9.96
C ALA A 359 7.31 -17.06 -8.96
N ALA A 360 6.01 -17.35 -9.01
CA ALA A 360 5.30 -18.18 -8.05
C ALA A 360 5.15 -19.64 -8.47
N GLY A 361 5.23 -19.93 -9.77
CA GLY A 361 4.94 -21.24 -10.37
C GLY A 361 3.69 -21.20 -11.26
N ALA A 362 3.60 -22.15 -12.18
CA ALA A 362 2.48 -22.22 -13.11
C ALA A 362 1.14 -22.39 -12.35
N GLY A 363 0.15 -21.56 -12.66
CA GLY A 363 -1.15 -21.55 -12.02
C GLY A 363 -1.20 -20.86 -10.64
N GLN A 364 -0.09 -20.32 -10.16
CA GLN A 364 -0.02 -19.68 -8.84
C GLN A 364 -0.23 -18.15 -8.88
N ALA A 365 -0.29 -17.51 -10.04
CA ALA A 365 -0.78 -16.14 -10.16
C ALA A 365 -2.26 -16.17 -10.56
N VAL A 366 -3.15 -15.78 -9.65
CA VAL A 366 -4.60 -15.98 -9.76
C VAL A 366 -5.31 -14.62 -9.70
N GLU A 367 -6.22 -14.37 -10.63
CA GLU A 367 -7.02 -13.16 -10.61
C GLU A 367 -8.13 -13.26 -9.55
N MET A 368 -8.23 -12.23 -8.70
CA MET A 368 -9.26 -12.14 -7.67
C MET A 368 -10.64 -11.96 -8.31
N PRO A 369 -11.63 -12.75 -7.93
CA PRO A 369 -12.98 -12.68 -8.53
C PRO A 369 -13.72 -11.38 -8.16
N ALA A 370 -13.35 -10.74 -7.06
CA ALA A 370 -13.92 -9.49 -6.58
C ALA A 370 -12.84 -8.60 -5.94
N PRO A 371 -13.00 -7.27 -5.97
CA PRO A 371 -12.11 -6.36 -5.25
C PRO A 371 -12.32 -6.47 -3.74
N SER A 372 -11.32 -6.02 -2.97
CA SER A 372 -11.42 -5.90 -1.51
C SER A 372 -12.13 -4.61 -1.12
N THR A 373 -12.93 -4.66 -0.06
CA THR A 373 -13.49 -3.47 0.61
C THR A 373 -12.53 -2.89 1.66
N GLY A 374 -11.40 -3.53 1.91
CA GLY A 374 -10.26 -2.95 2.63
C GLY A 374 -9.69 -1.76 1.87
N SER A 375 -8.95 -0.91 2.57
CA SER A 375 -8.30 0.26 1.99
C SER A 375 -6.79 0.18 2.20
N GLU A 376 -6.06 0.84 1.32
CA GLU A 376 -4.60 0.86 1.26
C GLU A 376 -4.18 2.21 0.64
N ASP A 377 -3.18 2.88 1.20
CA ASP A 377 -2.77 4.20 0.73
C ASP A 377 -1.90 4.17 -0.54
N PHE A 378 -1.46 2.99 -0.97
CA PHE A 378 -0.80 2.79 -2.27
C PHE A 378 -1.58 3.41 -3.44
N GLY A 379 -2.92 3.45 -3.34
CA GLY A 379 -3.78 4.10 -4.33
C GLY A 379 -3.39 5.54 -4.64
N ALA A 380 -2.77 6.24 -3.69
CA ALA A 380 -2.31 7.61 -3.88
C ALA A 380 -1.25 7.75 -4.99
N TYR A 381 -0.40 6.77 -5.21
CA TYR A 381 0.59 6.82 -6.31
C TYR A 381 -0.09 6.87 -7.68
N GLY A 382 -1.19 6.12 -7.85
CA GLY A 382 -1.97 6.15 -9.08
C GLY A 382 -2.84 7.40 -9.23
N VAL A 383 -3.58 7.77 -8.20
CA VAL A 383 -4.58 8.85 -8.25
C VAL A 383 -3.93 10.23 -8.04
N SER A 384 -3.29 10.47 -6.90
CA SER A 384 -2.63 11.73 -6.59
C SER A 384 -1.31 11.91 -7.33
N GLY A 385 -0.49 10.86 -7.38
CA GLY A 385 0.79 10.85 -8.08
C GLY A 385 0.68 10.80 -9.60
N LYS A 386 -0.47 10.36 -10.13
CA LYS A 386 -0.76 10.23 -11.58
C LYS A 386 0.27 9.37 -12.31
N VAL A 387 0.78 8.34 -11.64
CA VAL A 387 1.73 7.38 -12.21
C VAL A 387 1.00 6.03 -12.38
N PRO A 388 1.10 5.35 -13.53
CA PRO A 388 0.57 4.01 -13.67
C PRO A 388 1.06 3.11 -12.54
N SER A 389 0.17 2.37 -11.88
CA SER A 389 0.52 1.59 -10.70
C SER A 389 -0.17 0.24 -10.70
N VAL A 390 0.49 -0.75 -10.08
CA VAL A 390 -0.06 -2.08 -9.89
C VAL A 390 0.28 -2.60 -8.50
N PHE A 391 -0.75 -3.10 -7.81
CA PHE A 391 -0.69 -3.68 -6.48
C PHE A 391 -1.27 -5.09 -6.48
N TRP A 392 -0.59 -6.02 -5.82
CA TRP A 392 -1.02 -7.41 -5.72
C TRP A 392 -0.83 -7.97 -4.31
N PHE A 393 -1.33 -9.17 -4.06
CA PHE A 393 -1.20 -9.84 -2.78
C PHE A 393 -0.31 -11.08 -2.88
N ILE A 394 0.50 -11.31 -1.85
CA ILE A 394 1.24 -12.54 -1.62
C ILE A 394 0.51 -13.34 -0.55
N ASN A 395 -0.05 -14.48 -0.92
CA ASN A 395 -0.71 -15.36 0.01
C ASN A 395 0.31 -16.16 0.84
N ALA A 396 0.11 -16.20 2.15
CA ALA A 396 1.09 -16.71 3.10
C ALA A 396 0.42 -17.35 4.33
N SER A 397 -0.69 -18.08 4.15
CA SER A 397 -1.31 -18.78 5.29
C SER A 397 -0.34 -19.80 5.91
N PRO A 398 -0.10 -19.76 7.23
CA PRO A 398 0.75 -20.73 7.91
C PRO A 398 0.06 -22.09 8.15
N PHE A 399 -1.21 -22.22 7.74
CA PHE A 399 -2.03 -23.41 8.00
C PHE A 399 -2.33 -24.25 6.74
N GLY A 400 -1.45 -24.19 5.74
CA GLY A 400 -1.61 -24.91 4.47
C GLY A 400 -2.86 -24.43 3.70
N ASP A 401 -3.84 -25.31 3.49
CA ASP A 401 -5.06 -24.99 2.73
C ASP A 401 -6.10 -24.18 3.52
N LYS A 402 -5.86 -23.88 4.79
CA LYS A 402 -6.75 -23.08 5.64
C LYS A 402 -6.26 -21.64 5.71
N SER A 403 -7.21 -20.72 5.81
CA SER A 403 -6.89 -19.31 6.08
C SER A 403 -6.25 -19.15 7.46
N GLY A 404 -5.24 -18.30 7.57
CA GLY A 404 -4.69 -17.81 8.83
C GLY A 404 -5.60 -16.76 9.48
N ALA A 405 -5.17 -16.23 10.62
CA ALA A 405 -5.79 -15.07 11.22
C ALA A 405 -5.68 -13.87 10.26
N PRO A 406 -6.73 -13.05 10.12
CA PRO A 406 -6.69 -11.90 9.22
C PRO A 406 -5.66 -10.85 9.69
N ASN A 407 -5.20 -10.03 8.77
CA ASN A 407 -4.43 -8.83 9.08
C ASN A 407 -5.15 -8.00 10.16
N HIS A 408 -4.41 -7.34 11.03
CA HIS A 408 -4.84 -6.60 12.23
C HIS A 408 -5.27 -7.51 13.40
N SER A 409 -5.23 -8.83 13.26
CA SER A 409 -5.49 -9.76 14.38
C SER A 409 -4.27 -9.84 15.31
N PRO A 410 -4.47 -9.95 16.64
CA PRO A 410 -3.41 -10.31 17.57
C PRO A 410 -2.72 -11.65 17.28
N GLU A 411 -3.39 -12.54 16.58
CA GLU A 411 -2.91 -13.87 16.17
C GLU A 411 -2.42 -13.90 14.71
N PHE A 412 -2.26 -12.74 14.07
CA PHE A 412 -1.75 -12.68 12.69
C PHE A 412 -0.36 -13.31 12.58
N ALA A 413 -0.22 -14.28 11.70
CA ALA A 413 1.03 -14.96 11.42
C ALA A 413 1.09 -15.39 9.95
N ILE A 414 2.29 -15.51 9.41
CA ILE A 414 2.52 -15.91 8.03
C ILE A 414 3.50 -17.08 7.93
N ASP A 415 3.41 -17.80 6.82
CA ASP A 415 4.43 -18.73 6.37
C ASP A 415 5.58 -17.98 5.69
N GLU A 416 6.76 -18.00 6.31
CA GLU A 416 7.95 -17.29 5.79
C GLU A 416 8.42 -17.80 4.41
N SER A 417 8.03 -19.00 3.98
CA SER A 417 8.35 -19.50 2.65
C SER A 417 7.75 -18.67 1.51
N ALA A 418 6.65 -17.94 1.79
CA ALA A 418 6.02 -17.01 0.85
C ALA A 418 6.88 -15.78 0.55
N LEU A 419 7.80 -15.39 1.44
CA LEU A 419 8.64 -14.20 1.26
C LEU A 419 9.49 -14.29 0.00
N ARG A 420 9.98 -15.48 -0.31
CA ARG A 420 10.70 -15.75 -1.57
C ARG A 420 9.85 -15.38 -2.79
N VAL A 421 8.55 -15.75 -2.78
CA VAL A 421 7.64 -15.43 -3.89
C VAL A 421 7.47 -13.93 -4.03
N GLY A 422 7.33 -13.20 -2.91
CA GLY A 422 7.21 -11.74 -2.92
C GLY A 422 8.45 -11.04 -3.48
N VAL A 423 9.67 -11.47 -3.11
CA VAL A 423 10.92 -10.94 -3.70
C VAL A 423 10.94 -11.19 -5.21
N ARG A 424 10.63 -12.43 -5.64
CA ARG A 424 10.59 -12.80 -7.06
C ARG A 424 9.55 -11.99 -7.83
N ALA A 425 8.38 -11.72 -7.24
CA ALA A 425 7.32 -10.94 -7.86
C ALA A 425 7.73 -9.47 -8.09
N LEU A 426 8.37 -8.84 -7.10
CA LEU A 426 8.91 -7.47 -7.25
C LEU A 426 9.97 -7.39 -8.35
N VAL A 427 10.96 -8.30 -8.30
CA VAL A 427 12.02 -8.39 -9.31
C VAL A 427 11.44 -8.64 -10.70
N ALA A 428 10.54 -9.62 -10.83
CA ALA A 428 9.92 -9.97 -12.11
C ALA A 428 9.10 -8.81 -12.69
N SER A 429 8.35 -8.08 -11.85
CA SER A 429 7.55 -6.92 -12.28
C SER A 429 8.45 -5.81 -12.83
N ALA A 430 9.52 -5.46 -12.09
CA ALA A 430 10.48 -4.45 -12.53
C ALA A 430 11.15 -4.81 -13.86
N LEU A 431 11.71 -6.01 -13.96
CA LEU A 431 12.41 -6.47 -15.17
C LEU A 431 11.48 -6.59 -16.38
N THR A 432 10.23 -7.05 -16.16
CA THR A 432 9.25 -7.18 -17.25
C THR A 432 8.83 -5.81 -17.79
N TYR A 433 8.68 -4.81 -16.93
CA TYR A 433 8.40 -3.45 -17.39
C TYR A 433 9.56 -2.84 -18.15
N MET A 434 10.78 -3.02 -17.64
CA MET A 434 12.02 -2.53 -18.26
C MET A 434 12.32 -3.15 -19.62
N ASP A 435 11.95 -4.41 -19.85
CA ASP A 435 12.20 -5.11 -21.12
C ASP A 435 11.26 -4.67 -22.26
N LYS A 436 10.14 -4.05 -21.94
CA LYS A 436 9.10 -3.65 -22.91
C LYS A 436 9.24 -2.23 -23.43
N GLN A 437 10.14 -1.43 -22.85
CA GLN A 437 10.37 -0.03 -23.21
C GLN A 437 11.70 0.12 -23.99
#